data_157b6e46ca9201bc2f3b23f3c6b178cc
#
_entry.id   157b6e46ca9201bc2f3b23f3c6b178cc
#
_cell.length_a   1.000
_cell.length_b   1.000
_cell.length_c   1.000
_cell.angle_alpha   90.00
_cell.angle_beta   90.00
_cell.angle_gamma   90.00
#
_symmetry.space_group_name_H-M   'P 1'
#
loop_
_entity.id
_entity.type
_entity.pdbx_description
1 polymer ?
#
loop_
_entity_poly.entity_id
_entity_poly.type
_entity_poly.pdbx_seq_one_letter_code
_entity_poly.pdbx_strand_id
1 'polypeptide(L)'
;MNGKQLKNSILQWAIQGKLVPQDTNDEPASILLERIRAEKAKLVKEKKIKKDKNESIIYRGDDNSYYEKFLATGEVKCIDDEIPFEIPATWEWARFSTIINMSPTVSAEDDVDAAFMPMALINAGYGSGYSYETKKWSLIKTGFTKIAVGDIAYAKITPCFQNRKSFILEDVPGKVAAATTELNVLRLYGQTLYAWYVLYFLKSDYFIKEAKYKGTAGQQRVLSSYVQNKLFPIPPYNEQYRIIGKVQDVFSIVDKYEKSQQGLDKLNALIFDSLKKSILQEAIQGKLVPQIAEEGTAQELLEQIRQEKQKLVKEGKLKKSALTDSAIFKGDDNKYFEKVGKTEQDITDEIPFEIPDDWKWCRIGSVLNIWSARRVHERDWRSSGIPFYRAREIGKMADWGHVDNDLFIEQSLYDEFSKSGVPQIGDLMMTAVGTLGKTYVVETNNPFYYKDGSVLCIGNPFRLNPYYLKLFFESSAFANQYLSESDGTTVATLTMVRLNRYLIPVPPLKEQTRIVEKIKTVTSIMSR
;
A
#
# COMPACT_ATOMS: atom_id res chain seq x y z
N MET A 1 -11.71 7.60 9.47
CA MET A 1 -12.29 7.90 8.12
C MET A 1 -11.23 8.63 7.31
N ASN A 2 -10.91 8.18 6.10
CA ASN A 2 -9.88 8.83 5.27
C ASN A 2 -10.44 10.05 4.50
N GLY A 3 -9.54 10.88 3.94
CA GLY A 3 -9.94 12.12 3.22
C GLY A 3 -10.91 11.86 2.06
N LYS A 4 -10.73 10.76 1.32
CA LYS A 4 -11.66 10.37 0.24
C LYS A 4 -13.07 10.08 0.74
N GLN A 5 -13.21 9.37 1.86
CA GLN A 5 -14.53 9.08 2.46
C GLN A 5 -15.20 10.35 2.95
N LEU A 6 -14.44 11.28 3.56
CA LEU A 6 -14.95 12.58 3.99
C LEU A 6 -15.46 13.40 2.81
N LYS A 7 -14.69 13.52 1.73
CA LYS A 7 -15.11 14.25 0.51
C LYS A 7 -16.37 13.65 -0.12
N ASN A 8 -16.50 12.32 -0.15
CA ASN A 8 -17.71 11.66 -0.62
C ASN A 8 -18.94 12.02 0.22
N SER A 9 -18.81 11.98 1.55
CA SER A 9 -19.91 12.35 2.46
C SER A 9 -20.31 13.82 2.28
N ILE A 10 -19.35 14.72 2.12
CA ILE A 10 -19.58 16.14 1.90
C ILE A 10 -20.35 16.36 0.58
N LEU A 11 -19.96 15.71 -0.52
CA LEU A 11 -20.68 15.82 -1.78
C LEU A 11 -22.09 15.21 -1.69
N GLN A 12 -22.25 14.13 -0.93
CA GLN A 12 -23.58 13.56 -0.70
C GLN A 12 -24.49 14.53 0.06
N TRP A 13 -23.99 15.20 1.11
CA TRP A 13 -24.73 16.24 1.82
C TRP A 13 -25.03 17.45 0.94
N ALA A 14 -24.10 17.83 0.07
CA ALA A 14 -24.27 18.93 -0.87
C ALA A 14 -25.45 18.70 -1.82
N ILE A 15 -25.57 17.51 -2.41
CA ILE A 15 -26.63 17.18 -3.36
C ILE A 15 -27.98 16.83 -2.67
N GLN A 16 -27.96 16.62 -1.34
CA GLN A 16 -29.18 16.39 -0.53
C GLN A 16 -29.71 17.67 0.14
N GLY A 17 -29.08 18.84 -0.07
CA GLY A 17 -29.48 20.07 0.60
C GLY A 17 -29.18 20.12 2.10
N LYS A 18 -28.24 19.29 2.59
CA LYS A 18 -27.86 19.17 4.01
C LYS A 18 -26.56 19.91 4.38
N LEU A 19 -25.85 20.47 3.38
CA LEU A 19 -24.53 21.06 3.61
C LEU A 19 -24.57 22.52 4.04
N VAL A 20 -25.57 23.26 3.60
CA VAL A 20 -25.79 24.67 3.94
C VAL A 20 -27.23 24.86 4.42
N PRO A 21 -27.51 25.89 5.25
CA PRO A 21 -28.88 26.19 5.66
C PRO A 21 -29.70 26.69 4.49
N GLN A 22 -31.00 26.36 4.50
CA GLN A 22 -31.98 26.88 3.56
C GLN A 22 -32.26 28.36 3.88
N ASP A 23 -32.41 29.19 2.83
CA ASP A 23 -32.82 30.60 2.95
C ASP A 23 -34.19 30.78 2.30
N THR A 24 -35.15 31.20 3.07
CA THR A 24 -36.54 31.41 2.60
C THR A 24 -36.66 32.59 1.62
N ASN A 25 -35.64 33.45 1.52
CA ASN A 25 -35.59 34.56 0.56
C ASN A 25 -35.03 34.12 -0.80
N ASP A 26 -34.49 32.93 -0.89
CA ASP A 26 -34.03 32.42 -2.19
C ASP A 26 -35.22 32.16 -3.11
N GLU A 27 -35.06 32.50 -4.38
CA GLU A 27 -36.02 32.19 -5.41
C GLU A 27 -36.13 30.64 -5.58
N PRO A 28 -37.32 30.04 -5.49
CA PRO A 28 -37.46 28.58 -5.58
C PRO A 28 -36.90 28.01 -6.89
N ALA A 29 -36.41 26.75 -6.86
CA ALA A 29 -35.87 26.08 -8.03
C ALA A 29 -36.90 25.86 -9.16
N SER A 30 -38.22 25.90 -8.87
CA SER A 30 -39.28 25.85 -9.87
C SER A 30 -39.19 26.98 -10.88
N ILE A 31 -38.92 28.21 -10.43
CA ILE A 31 -38.74 29.39 -11.31
C ILE A 31 -37.44 29.25 -12.13
N LEU A 32 -36.38 28.69 -11.54
CA LEU A 32 -35.15 28.39 -12.25
C LEU A 32 -35.39 27.38 -13.39
N LEU A 33 -36.20 26.33 -13.15
CA LEU A 33 -36.61 25.40 -14.19
C LEU A 33 -37.41 26.04 -15.33
N GLU A 34 -38.28 27.00 -15.03
CA GLU A 34 -38.98 27.78 -16.06
C GLU A 34 -38.03 28.56 -16.94
N ARG A 35 -37.01 29.18 -16.35
CA ARG A 35 -35.96 29.89 -17.13
C ARG A 35 -35.17 28.92 -18.01
N ILE A 36 -34.80 27.74 -17.51
CA ILE A 36 -34.11 26.70 -18.29
C ILE A 36 -34.96 26.33 -19.53
N ARG A 37 -36.25 26.09 -19.32
CA ARG A 37 -37.19 25.76 -20.40
C ARG A 37 -37.33 26.90 -21.42
N ALA A 38 -37.45 28.15 -20.96
CA ALA A 38 -37.55 29.31 -21.81
C ALA A 38 -36.27 29.48 -22.68
N GLU A 39 -35.09 29.34 -22.08
CA GLU A 39 -33.83 29.45 -22.83
C GLU A 39 -33.68 28.31 -23.84
N LYS A 40 -34.05 27.07 -23.43
CA LYS A 40 -34.06 25.90 -24.32
C LYS A 40 -35.03 26.11 -25.50
N ALA A 41 -36.24 26.62 -25.27
CA ALA A 41 -37.22 26.89 -26.29
C ALA A 41 -36.71 27.94 -27.30
N LYS A 42 -36.03 28.99 -26.81
CA LYS A 42 -35.36 30.00 -27.64
C LYS A 42 -34.29 29.38 -28.53
N LEU A 43 -33.39 28.55 -27.98
CA LEU A 43 -32.34 27.86 -28.75
C LEU A 43 -32.91 26.90 -29.80
N VAL A 44 -34.03 26.23 -29.52
CA VAL A 44 -34.76 25.40 -30.50
C VAL A 44 -35.31 26.26 -31.63
N LYS A 45 -35.96 27.40 -31.32
CA LYS A 45 -36.49 28.36 -32.31
C LYS A 45 -35.37 28.92 -33.20
N GLU A 46 -34.21 29.20 -32.62
CA GLU A 46 -33.01 29.67 -33.34
C GLU A 46 -32.29 28.52 -34.09
N LYS A 47 -32.82 27.31 -34.09
CA LYS A 47 -32.22 26.09 -34.70
C LYS A 47 -30.81 25.76 -34.20
N LYS A 48 -30.41 26.25 -33.03
CA LYS A 48 -29.13 25.97 -32.39
C LYS A 48 -29.10 24.59 -31.73
N ILE A 49 -30.25 24.13 -31.27
CA ILE A 49 -30.43 22.77 -30.69
C ILE A 49 -31.68 22.12 -31.29
N LYS A 50 -31.72 20.79 -31.24
CA LYS A 50 -32.91 20.01 -31.64
C LYS A 50 -33.94 19.98 -30.51
N LYS A 51 -35.24 19.95 -30.88
CA LYS A 51 -36.31 19.74 -29.90
C LYS A 51 -36.16 18.37 -29.25
N ASP A 52 -36.18 18.34 -27.93
CA ASP A 52 -36.15 17.13 -27.16
C ASP A 52 -37.55 16.47 -27.14
N LYS A 53 -37.67 15.22 -27.59
CA LYS A 53 -38.92 14.47 -27.61
C LYS A 53 -39.29 13.87 -26.25
N ASN A 54 -38.29 13.71 -25.37
CA ASN A 54 -38.42 13.11 -24.05
C ASN A 54 -38.41 14.16 -22.91
N GLU A 55 -38.66 15.43 -23.26
CA GLU A 55 -38.73 16.48 -22.25
C GLU A 55 -39.85 16.24 -21.28
N SER A 56 -39.55 16.27 -19.99
CA SER A 56 -40.51 15.98 -18.92
C SER A 56 -40.43 17.04 -17.80
N ILE A 57 -41.46 17.06 -16.99
CA ILE A 57 -41.58 17.84 -15.77
C ILE A 57 -41.78 16.86 -14.62
N ILE A 58 -40.98 16.96 -13.58
CA ILE A 58 -41.16 16.23 -12.32
C ILE A 58 -41.81 17.18 -11.32
N TYR A 59 -42.81 16.71 -10.62
CA TYR A 59 -43.53 17.49 -9.61
C TYR A 59 -44.03 16.58 -8.48
N ARG A 60 -44.32 17.16 -7.31
CA ARG A 60 -44.88 16.48 -6.17
C ARG A 60 -46.42 16.62 -6.21
N GLY A 61 -47.15 15.51 -6.14
CA GLY A 61 -48.60 15.48 -6.10
C GLY A 61 -49.15 15.79 -4.70
N ASP A 62 -50.49 15.94 -4.59
CA ASP A 62 -51.17 16.20 -3.33
C ASP A 62 -51.06 15.05 -2.32
N ASP A 63 -50.76 13.86 -2.81
CA ASP A 63 -50.48 12.65 -2.03
C ASP A 63 -49.02 12.54 -1.56
N ASN A 64 -48.23 13.57 -1.79
CA ASN A 64 -46.79 13.64 -1.54
C ASN A 64 -45.93 12.72 -2.41
N SER A 65 -46.46 12.02 -3.40
CA SER A 65 -45.73 11.21 -4.36
C SER A 65 -45.14 12.05 -5.46
N TYR A 66 -44.00 11.60 -6.05
CA TYR A 66 -43.39 12.27 -7.19
C TYR A 66 -43.91 11.71 -8.51
N TYR A 67 -44.27 12.62 -9.40
CA TYR A 67 -44.80 12.32 -10.73
C TYR A 67 -43.94 12.95 -11.81
N GLU A 68 -43.72 12.21 -12.89
CA GLU A 68 -43.08 12.71 -14.12
C GLU A 68 -44.11 12.81 -15.24
N LYS A 69 -44.29 14.02 -15.81
CA LYS A 69 -45.16 14.31 -16.94
C LYS A 69 -44.32 14.55 -18.19
N PHE A 70 -44.51 13.74 -19.21
CA PHE A 70 -43.85 13.92 -20.51
C PHE A 70 -44.62 14.96 -21.33
N LEU A 71 -43.90 16.01 -21.78
CA LEU A 71 -44.51 17.17 -22.47
C LEU A 71 -44.97 16.85 -23.87
N ALA A 72 -44.38 15.85 -24.55
CA ALA A 72 -44.76 15.49 -25.93
C ALA A 72 -46.03 14.61 -25.97
N THR A 73 -46.27 13.73 -25.02
CA THR A 73 -47.37 12.76 -24.99
C THR A 73 -48.44 13.13 -23.99
N GLY A 74 -48.13 13.95 -22.98
CA GLY A 74 -48.99 14.22 -21.84
C GLY A 74 -49.07 13.07 -20.83
N GLU A 75 -48.34 11.96 -21.03
CA GLU A 75 -48.29 10.82 -20.13
C GLU A 75 -47.73 11.24 -18.77
N VAL A 76 -48.34 10.72 -17.71
CA VAL A 76 -47.94 10.93 -16.32
C VAL A 76 -47.61 9.60 -15.68
N LYS A 77 -46.43 9.50 -15.07
CA LYS A 77 -45.91 8.30 -14.38
C LYS A 77 -45.54 8.63 -12.94
N CYS A 78 -45.92 7.82 -11.98
CA CYS A 78 -45.34 7.88 -10.62
C CYS A 78 -43.91 7.39 -10.65
N ILE A 79 -42.98 8.13 -10.00
CA ILE A 79 -41.54 7.86 -9.97
C ILE A 79 -40.98 7.79 -8.55
N ASP A 80 -41.81 7.55 -7.53
CA ASP A 80 -41.37 7.46 -6.14
C ASP A 80 -40.25 6.43 -5.96
N ASP A 81 -40.34 5.29 -6.62
CA ASP A 81 -39.33 4.23 -6.59
C ASP A 81 -37.97 4.67 -7.22
N GLU A 82 -37.99 5.75 -8.00
CA GLU A 82 -36.79 6.29 -8.63
C GLU A 82 -36.13 7.40 -7.80
N ILE A 83 -36.83 7.97 -6.81
CA ILE A 83 -36.34 9.06 -5.97
C ILE A 83 -35.29 8.51 -4.98
N PRO A 84 -34.03 8.94 -5.07
CA PRO A 84 -32.96 8.32 -4.28
C PRO A 84 -32.89 8.83 -2.84
N PHE A 85 -33.41 10.02 -2.58
CA PHE A 85 -33.43 10.68 -1.27
C PHE A 85 -34.36 11.89 -1.30
N GLU A 86 -34.78 12.33 -0.11
CA GLU A 86 -35.56 13.55 0.03
C GLU A 86 -34.70 14.80 -0.16
N ILE A 87 -35.29 15.83 -0.79
CA ILE A 87 -34.68 17.15 -0.99
C ILE A 87 -35.48 18.23 -0.26
N PRO A 88 -34.89 19.42 0.03
CA PRO A 88 -35.64 20.54 0.60
C PRO A 88 -36.83 20.98 -0.25
N ALA A 89 -37.86 21.53 0.37
CA ALA A 89 -39.09 21.96 -0.32
C ALA A 89 -38.87 23.06 -1.38
N THR A 90 -37.77 23.79 -1.30
CA THR A 90 -37.38 24.84 -2.27
C THR A 90 -36.64 24.29 -3.48
N TRP A 91 -36.27 23.00 -3.42
CA TRP A 91 -35.53 22.32 -4.50
C TRP A 91 -36.50 21.56 -5.42
N GLU A 92 -36.02 21.26 -6.62
CA GLU A 92 -36.76 20.49 -7.62
C GLU A 92 -35.95 19.31 -8.15
N TRP A 93 -36.63 18.26 -8.55
CA TRP A 93 -36.04 17.17 -9.32
C TRP A 93 -36.21 17.42 -10.82
N ALA A 94 -35.17 17.13 -11.61
CA ALA A 94 -35.28 17.07 -13.06
C ALA A 94 -34.45 15.92 -13.64
N ARG A 95 -34.82 15.45 -14.83
CA ARG A 95 -33.93 14.58 -15.61
C ARG A 95 -32.74 15.40 -16.12
N PHE A 96 -31.54 14.81 -16.02
CA PHE A 96 -30.31 15.52 -16.35
C PHE A 96 -30.30 16.04 -17.79
N SER A 97 -30.82 15.26 -18.76
CA SER A 97 -30.94 15.69 -20.17
C SER A 97 -31.89 16.87 -20.39
N THR A 98 -32.85 17.08 -19.47
CA THR A 98 -33.83 18.17 -19.59
C THR A 98 -33.18 19.54 -19.31
N ILE A 99 -32.20 19.60 -18.42
CA ILE A 99 -31.60 20.82 -17.88
C ILE A 99 -30.25 21.18 -18.48
N ILE A 100 -29.63 20.28 -19.25
CA ILE A 100 -28.27 20.43 -19.79
C ILE A 100 -28.23 19.99 -21.25
N ASN A 101 -27.55 20.78 -22.11
CA ASN A 101 -27.23 20.34 -23.47
C ASN A 101 -26.08 19.32 -23.44
N MET A 102 -26.40 18.07 -23.80
CA MET A 102 -25.47 16.93 -23.74
C MET A 102 -24.65 16.70 -25.02
N SER A 103 -24.82 17.56 -26.03
CA SER A 103 -24.10 17.47 -27.31
C SER A 103 -23.89 18.85 -27.92
N PRO A 104 -23.18 19.74 -27.22
CA PRO A 104 -22.96 21.08 -27.72
C PRO A 104 -22.08 21.07 -28.97
N THR A 105 -22.37 21.98 -29.91
CA THR A 105 -21.52 22.22 -31.08
C THR A 105 -20.45 23.28 -30.77
N VAL A 106 -19.23 23.04 -31.27
CA VAL A 106 -18.09 23.95 -31.10
C VAL A 106 -17.42 24.15 -32.46
N SER A 107 -17.14 25.37 -32.82
CA SER A 107 -16.40 25.76 -34.02
C SER A 107 -15.45 26.92 -33.70
N ALA A 108 -14.33 26.96 -34.40
CA ALA A 108 -13.37 28.06 -34.36
C ALA A 108 -12.70 28.17 -35.73
N GLU A 109 -12.02 29.28 -35.99
CA GLU A 109 -11.23 29.50 -37.18
C GLU A 109 -10.03 28.56 -37.22
N ASP A 110 -9.61 28.13 -38.41
CA ASP A 110 -8.59 27.10 -38.63
C ASP A 110 -7.20 27.46 -38.10
N ASP A 111 -6.84 28.73 -38.09
CA ASP A 111 -5.54 29.25 -37.64
C ASP A 111 -5.48 29.57 -36.14
N VAL A 112 -6.61 29.46 -35.44
CA VAL A 112 -6.67 29.72 -34.00
C VAL A 112 -5.86 28.66 -33.22
N ASP A 113 -5.09 29.10 -32.23
CA ASP A 113 -4.46 28.23 -31.26
C ASP A 113 -5.52 27.71 -30.28
N ALA A 114 -5.53 26.41 -30.07
CA ALA A 114 -6.51 25.70 -29.25
C ALA A 114 -5.83 24.70 -28.31
N ALA A 115 -6.50 24.35 -27.21
CA ALA A 115 -6.02 23.35 -26.27
C ALA A 115 -6.25 21.92 -26.79
N PHE A 116 -5.24 21.09 -26.75
CA PHE A 116 -5.34 19.65 -27.04
C PHE A 116 -5.18 18.82 -25.75
N MET A 117 -6.17 17.99 -25.45
CA MET A 117 -6.28 17.30 -24.15
C MET A 117 -6.43 15.78 -24.29
N PRO A 118 -5.34 14.99 -24.37
CA PRO A 118 -5.37 13.56 -24.16
C PRO A 118 -5.88 13.21 -22.74
N MET A 119 -6.43 12.00 -22.54
CA MET A 119 -6.96 11.55 -21.25
C MET A 119 -5.93 11.61 -20.10
N ALA A 120 -4.64 11.47 -20.40
CA ALA A 120 -3.56 11.54 -19.42
C ALA A 120 -3.44 12.94 -18.77
N LEU A 121 -3.78 14.01 -19.52
CA LEU A 121 -3.69 15.39 -19.04
C LEU A 121 -4.91 15.84 -18.23
N ILE A 122 -5.90 14.98 -18.02
CA ILE A 122 -7.08 15.26 -17.20
C ILE A 122 -6.88 14.65 -15.82
N ASN A 123 -6.95 15.47 -14.78
CA ASN A 123 -6.74 15.02 -13.41
C ASN A 123 -7.92 14.21 -12.89
N ALA A 124 -7.61 13.20 -12.08
CA ALA A 124 -8.60 12.44 -11.34
C ALA A 124 -9.00 13.16 -10.04
N GLY A 125 -10.10 12.71 -9.41
CA GLY A 125 -10.52 13.18 -8.10
C GLY A 125 -11.54 14.30 -8.12
N TYR A 126 -11.53 15.15 -7.10
CA TYR A 126 -12.64 16.05 -6.77
C TYR A 126 -12.50 17.47 -7.34
N GLY A 127 -11.33 17.84 -7.84
CA GLY A 127 -11.07 19.14 -8.47
C GLY A 127 -11.42 19.18 -9.96
N SER A 128 -11.18 20.32 -10.60
CA SER A 128 -11.35 20.58 -12.05
C SER A 128 -10.00 20.70 -12.77
N GLY A 129 -8.96 20.01 -12.30
CA GLY A 129 -7.61 20.17 -12.82
C GLY A 129 -7.40 19.46 -14.17
N TYR A 130 -6.70 20.14 -15.07
CA TYR A 130 -6.23 19.60 -16.34
C TYR A 130 -4.96 20.34 -16.81
N SER A 131 -4.28 19.73 -17.77
CA SER A 131 -3.22 20.36 -18.56
C SER A 131 -3.54 20.19 -20.04
N TYR A 132 -2.88 20.92 -20.92
CA TYR A 132 -3.08 20.84 -22.35
C TYR A 132 -1.80 21.12 -23.13
N GLU A 133 -1.78 20.67 -24.39
CA GLU A 133 -0.83 21.07 -25.41
C GLU A 133 -1.49 22.12 -26.29
N THR A 134 -0.76 23.15 -26.72
CA THR A 134 -1.29 24.13 -27.69
C THR A 134 -1.08 23.62 -29.12
N LYS A 135 -2.15 23.57 -29.93
CA LYS A 135 -2.14 23.17 -31.34
C LYS A 135 -3.05 24.06 -32.17
N LYS A 136 -2.79 24.17 -33.45
CA LYS A 136 -3.71 24.85 -34.37
C LYS A 136 -5.02 24.07 -34.49
N TRP A 137 -6.16 24.81 -34.47
CA TRP A 137 -7.49 24.18 -34.53
C TRP A 137 -7.67 23.29 -35.76
N SER A 138 -7.14 23.72 -36.93
CA SER A 138 -7.15 22.94 -38.17
C SER A 138 -6.63 21.49 -38.00
N LEU A 139 -5.65 21.28 -37.10
CA LEU A 139 -5.03 19.98 -36.86
C LEU A 139 -5.84 19.07 -35.92
N ILE A 140 -6.73 19.65 -35.13
CA ILE A 140 -7.43 18.93 -34.04
C ILE A 140 -8.97 19.04 -34.12
N LYS A 141 -9.52 19.77 -35.09
CA LYS A 141 -10.97 19.94 -35.27
C LYS A 141 -11.72 18.69 -35.70
N THR A 142 -11.03 17.63 -36.13
CA THR A 142 -11.60 16.36 -36.58
C THR A 142 -11.02 15.19 -35.78
N GLY A 143 -11.83 14.17 -35.53
CA GLY A 143 -11.38 12.97 -34.80
C GLY A 143 -11.34 13.08 -33.27
N PHE A 144 -11.71 14.25 -32.71
CA PHE A 144 -11.67 14.53 -31.29
C PHE A 144 -12.98 15.09 -30.75
N THR A 145 -13.19 15.01 -29.45
CA THR A 145 -14.31 15.67 -28.75
C THR A 145 -14.00 17.17 -28.61
N LYS A 146 -14.90 18.01 -29.09
CA LYS A 146 -14.74 19.48 -29.09
C LYS A 146 -15.37 20.07 -27.83
N ILE A 147 -14.70 21.02 -27.20
CA ILE A 147 -15.10 21.65 -25.94
C ILE A 147 -14.89 23.16 -26.07
N ALA A 148 -15.83 23.98 -25.62
CA ALA A 148 -15.67 25.41 -25.50
C ALA A 148 -15.49 25.85 -24.04
N VAL A 149 -14.91 27.00 -23.79
CA VAL A 149 -14.83 27.60 -22.46
C VAL A 149 -16.22 27.70 -21.84
N GLY A 150 -16.35 27.27 -20.58
CA GLY A 150 -17.60 27.14 -19.83
C GLY A 150 -18.26 25.76 -19.92
N ASP A 151 -17.87 24.92 -20.88
CA ASP A 151 -18.37 23.55 -20.95
C ASP A 151 -17.80 22.68 -19.81
N ILE A 152 -18.58 21.68 -19.39
CA ILE A 152 -18.18 20.66 -18.43
C ILE A 152 -17.91 19.37 -19.21
N ALA A 153 -16.76 18.75 -19.00
CA ALA A 153 -16.42 17.49 -19.62
C ALA A 153 -16.19 16.41 -18.57
N TYR A 154 -16.62 15.17 -18.86
CA TYR A 154 -16.37 14.02 -18.01
C TYR A 154 -16.01 12.78 -18.83
N ALA A 155 -15.13 11.94 -18.30
CA ALA A 155 -14.75 10.68 -18.92
C ALA A 155 -15.91 9.68 -18.88
N LYS A 156 -16.17 8.99 -19.99
CA LYS A 156 -17.19 7.94 -20.08
C LYS A 156 -16.62 6.52 -19.97
N ILE A 157 -15.30 6.35 -20.14
CA ILE A 157 -14.62 5.06 -20.09
C ILE A 157 -14.09 4.74 -18.69
N THR A 158 -14.21 3.48 -18.26
CA THR A 158 -13.56 2.95 -17.05
C THR A 158 -12.07 2.70 -17.29
N PRO A 159 -11.18 2.91 -16.30
CA PRO A 159 -11.47 3.37 -14.92
C PRO A 159 -11.55 4.90 -14.78
N CYS A 160 -11.39 5.68 -15.87
CA CYS A 160 -11.35 7.15 -15.81
C CYS A 160 -12.62 7.76 -15.24
N PHE A 161 -13.80 7.22 -15.60
CA PHE A 161 -15.08 7.63 -15.02
C PHE A 161 -15.13 7.40 -13.51
N GLN A 162 -14.78 6.20 -13.07
CA GLN A 162 -14.77 5.83 -11.65
C GLN A 162 -13.78 6.66 -10.84
N ASN A 163 -12.68 7.10 -11.48
CA ASN A 163 -11.69 7.99 -10.89
C ASN A 163 -12.10 9.47 -10.96
N ARG A 164 -13.34 9.77 -11.34
CA ARG A 164 -13.89 11.14 -11.39
C ARG A 164 -13.11 12.09 -12.30
N LYS A 165 -12.55 11.60 -13.42
CA LYS A 165 -11.94 12.48 -14.41
C LYS A 165 -13.02 13.32 -15.09
N SER A 166 -13.20 14.53 -14.59
CA SER A 166 -14.13 15.54 -15.11
C SER A 166 -13.64 16.93 -14.74
N PHE A 167 -13.92 17.90 -15.57
CA PHE A 167 -13.44 19.27 -15.41
C PHE A 167 -14.39 20.26 -16.09
N ILE A 168 -14.25 21.54 -15.74
CA ILE A 168 -14.83 22.68 -16.43
C ILE A 168 -13.71 23.27 -17.28
N LEU A 169 -13.95 23.52 -18.58
CA LEU A 169 -12.98 24.18 -19.40
C LEU A 169 -13.01 25.68 -19.10
N GLU A 170 -11.95 26.16 -18.50
CA GLU A 170 -11.79 27.58 -18.15
C GLU A 170 -10.92 28.30 -19.19
N ASP A 171 -9.91 29.02 -18.78
CA ASP A 171 -9.07 29.82 -19.67
C ASP A 171 -8.11 28.96 -20.51
N VAL A 172 -8.34 28.93 -21.83
CA VAL A 172 -7.49 28.22 -22.81
C VAL A 172 -7.34 29.06 -24.08
N PRO A 173 -6.25 28.87 -24.87
CA PRO A 173 -6.06 29.53 -26.14
C PRO A 173 -7.28 29.35 -27.05
N GLY A 174 -7.67 30.42 -27.74
CA GLY A 174 -8.81 30.44 -28.67
C GLY A 174 -10.17 30.11 -28.04
N LYS A 175 -10.26 29.97 -26.73
CA LYS A 175 -11.47 29.60 -25.97
C LYS A 175 -12.08 28.27 -26.40
N VAL A 176 -11.31 27.40 -27.06
CA VAL A 176 -11.74 26.08 -27.54
C VAL A 176 -10.69 25.01 -27.23
N ALA A 177 -11.16 23.80 -27.09
CA ALA A 177 -10.30 22.63 -26.90
C ALA A 177 -10.80 21.46 -27.75
N ALA A 178 -9.87 20.56 -28.10
CA ALA A 178 -10.13 19.23 -28.63
C ALA A 178 -9.54 18.18 -27.68
N ALA A 179 -10.35 17.25 -27.25
CA ALA A 179 -9.94 16.23 -26.30
C ALA A 179 -10.23 14.82 -26.80
N THR A 180 -9.76 13.82 -26.06
CA THR A 180 -10.03 12.42 -26.36
C THR A 180 -11.52 12.14 -26.61
N THR A 181 -11.83 11.26 -27.55
CA THR A 181 -13.21 10.82 -27.86
C THR A 181 -13.90 10.09 -26.70
N GLU A 182 -13.16 9.76 -25.65
CA GLU A 182 -13.70 9.11 -24.44
C GLU A 182 -14.28 10.11 -23.42
N LEU A 183 -14.46 11.37 -23.79
CA LEU A 183 -15.21 12.36 -23.03
C LEU A 183 -16.62 12.55 -23.56
N ASN A 184 -17.54 12.90 -22.66
CA ASN A 184 -18.80 13.55 -22.94
C ASN A 184 -18.72 15.00 -22.51
N VAL A 185 -19.39 15.91 -23.25
CA VAL A 185 -19.39 17.35 -23.00
C VAL A 185 -20.81 17.82 -22.70
N LEU A 186 -20.94 18.66 -21.71
CA LEU A 186 -22.17 19.23 -21.20
C LEU A 186 -22.08 20.76 -21.26
N ARG A 187 -23.12 21.42 -21.76
CA ARG A 187 -23.24 22.87 -21.77
C ARG A 187 -24.51 23.31 -21.07
N LEU A 188 -24.39 24.29 -20.20
CA LEU A 188 -25.51 24.85 -19.46
C LEU A 188 -26.38 25.72 -20.41
N TYR A 189 -27.68 25.79 -20.10
CA TYR A 189 -28.60 26.71 -20.79
C TYR A 189 -28.58 28.07 -20.12
N GLY A 190 -27.81 29.01 -20.70
CA GLY A 190 -27.67 30.33 -20.13
C GLY A 190 -27.02 30.35 -18.75
N GLN A 191 -27.38 31.36 -17.93
CA GLN A 191 -26.92 31.48 -16.53
C GLN A 191 -27.95 30.92 -15.56
N THR A 192 -28.26 29.62 -15.72
CA THR A 192 -29.34 28.97 -14.95
C THR A 192 -28.80 28.00 -13.88
N LEU A 193 -27.63 27.45 -14.13
CA LEU A 193 -26.93 26.57 -13.18
C LEU A 193 -25.48 27.02 -13.05
N TYR A 194 -24.88 26.79 -11.89
CA TYR A 194 -23.43 26.94 -11.73
C TYR A 194 -22.71 25.68 -12.20
N ALA A 195 -21.73 25.84 -13.07
CA ALA A 195 -20.93 24.73 -13.61
C ALA A 195 -20.25 23.89 -12.50
N TRP A 196 -19.78 24.52 -11.43
CA TRP A 196 -19.19 23.82 -10.28
C TRP A 196 -20.19 22.97 -9.51
N TYR A 197 -21.47 23.37 -9.39
CA TYR A 197 -22.47 22.53 -8.75
C TYR A 197 -22.73 21.26 -9.59
N VAL A 198 -22.86 21.41 -10.90
CA VAL A 198 -22.98 20.29 -11.83
C VAL A 198 -21.73 19.39 -11.78
N LEU A 199 -20.54 19.97 -11.72
CA LEU A 199 -19.29 19.21 -11.60
C LEU A 199 -19.26 18.39 -10.30
N TYR A 200 -19.67 18.95 -9.17
CA TYR A 200 -19.75 18.23 -7.91
C TYR A 200 -20.78 17.11 -7.92
N PHE A 201 -21.91 17.30 -8.58
CA PHE A 201 -22.86 16.22 -8.83
C PHE A 201 -22.22 15.08 -9.64
N LEU A 202 -21.53 15.37 -10.74
CA LEU A 202 -20.83 14.37 -11.55
C LEU A 202 -19.72 13.62 -10.75
N LYS A 203 -19.18 14.25 -9.72
CA LYS A 203 -18.17 13.67 -8.82
C LYS A 203 -18.76 12.98 -7.60
N SER A 204 -20.06 13.04 -7.36
CA SER A 204 -20.71 12.40 -6.22
C SER A 204 -20.76 10.88 -6.38
N ASP A 205 -20.80 10.18 -5.24
CA ASP A 205 -21.01 8.72 -5.23
C ASP A 205 -22.37 8.32 -5.84
N TYR A 206 -23.40 9.16 -5.68
CA TYR A 206 -24.70 8.98 -6.29
C TYR A 206 -24.62 8.89 -7.83
N PHE A 207 -23.79 9.72 -8.47
CA PHE A 207 -23.61 9.65 -9.91
C PHE A 207 -22.65 8.53 -10.35
N ILE A 208 -21.60 8.26 -9.59
CA ILE A 208 -20.52 7.33 -9.98
C ILE A 208 -20.88 5.87 -9.71
N LYS A 209 -21.41 5.56 -8.51
CA LYS A 209 -21.61 4.17 -8.07
C LYS A 209 -22.82 3.49 -8.69
N GLU A 210 -23.85 4.25 -9.04
CA GLU A 210 -25.05 3.74 -9.69
C GLU A 210 -24.93 3.62 -11.21
N ALA A 211 -23.80 4.01 -11.78
CA ALA A 211 -23.61 4.02 -13.22
C ALA A 211 -23.75 2.64 -13.85
N LYS A 212 -24.46 2.59 -14.98
CA LYS A 212 -24.64 1.40 -15.80
C LYS A 212 -23.69 1.46 -16.99
N TYR A 213 -23.08 0.33 -17.31
CA TYR A 213 -22.00 0.23 -18.28
C TYR A 213 -22.35 -0.69 -19.45
N LYS A 214 -21.67 -0.48 -20.58
CA LYS A 214 -21.61 -1.39 -21.73
C LYS A 214 -20.16 -1.58 -22.16
N GLY A 215 -19.86 -2.71 -22.81
CA GLY A 215 -18.53 -3.05 -23.32
C GLY A 215 -17.90 -4.25 -22.59
N THR A 216 -16.72 -4.66 -23.02
CA THR A 216 -15.96 -5.78 -22.47
C THR A 216 -15.19 -5.38 -21.20
N ALA A 217 -14.81 -6.36 -20.38
CA ALA A 217 -13.99 -6.14 -19.20
C ALA A 217 -12.71 -5.35 -19.58
N GLY A 218 -12.43 -4.26 -18.83
CA GLY A 218 -11.28 -3.38 -19.07
C GLY A 218 -11.54 -2.18 -19.98
N GLN A 219 -12.62 -2.18 -20.80
CA GLN A 219 -13.01 -1.07 -21.68
C GLN A 219 -14.51 -0.76 -21.63
N GLN A 220 -15.07 -0.71 -20.43
CA GLN A 220 -16.47 -0.38 -20.25
C GLN A 220 -16.71 1.13 -20.35
N ARG A 221 -17.86 1.50 -20.90
CA ARG A 221 -18.31 2.89 -21.02
C ARG A 221 -19.66 3.06 -20.38
N VAL A 222 -19.85 4.18 -19.70
CA VAL A 222 -21.14 4.55 -19.10
C VAL A 222 -22.19 4.66 -20.20
N LEU A 223 -23.37 4.09 -19.95
CA LEU A 223 -24.51 4.21 -20.88
C LEU A 223 -25.01 5.64 -20.97
N SER A 224 -25.20 6.15 -22.18
CA SER A 224 -25.76 7.49 -22.40
C SER A 224 -27.16 7.63 -21.79
N SER A 225 -27.97 6.58 -21.87
CA SER A 225 -29.31 6.54 -21.26
C SER A 225 -29.29 6.66 -19.74
N TYR A 226 -28.27 6.10 -19.07
CA TYR A 226 -28.07 6.29 -17.63
C TYR A 226 -27.90 7.77 -17.30
N VAL A 227 -27.01 8.46 -18.01
CA VAL A 227 -26.72 9.87 -17.76
C VAL A 227 -27.92 10.76 -18.10
N GLN A 228 -28.59 10.49 -19.23
CA GLN A 228 -29.78 11.24 -19.66
C GLN A 228 -30.91 11.18 -18.64
N ASN A 229 -31.18 9.99 -18.13
CA ASN A 229 -32.30 9.71 -17.23
C ASN A 229 -31.96 9.91 -15.74
N LYS A 230 -30.69 10.24 -15.41
CA LYS A 230 -30.30 10.45 -14.01
C LYS A 230 -31.07 11.62 -13.41
N LEU A 231 -31.69 11.40 -12.26
CA LEU A 231 -32.33 12.45 -11.49
C LEU A 231 -31.27 13.41 -10.93
N PHE A 232 -31.48 14.69 -11.16
CA PHE A 232 -30.60 15.78 -10.72
C PHE A 232 -31.37 16.68 -9.76
N PRO A 233 -30.88 16.88 -8.53
CA PRO A 233 -31.50 17.78 -7.57
C PRO A 233 -31.07 19.21 -7.87
N ILE A 234 -32.03 20.10 -8.03
CA ILE A 234 -31.80 21.51 -8.39
C ILE A 234 -32.09 22.39 -7.18
N PRO A 235 -31.05 22.98 -6.58
CA PRO A 235 -31.21 24.03 -5.55
C PRO A 235 -31.61 25.37 -6.17
N PRO A 236 -32.17 26.29 -5.36
CA PRO A 236 -32.21 27.72 -5.70
C PRO A 236 -30.86 28.24 -6.18
N TYR A 237 -30.87 29.18 -7.13
CA TYR A 237 -29.63 29.63 -7.78
C TYR A 237 -28.57 30.15 -6.80
N ASN A 238 -28.96 30.98 -5.81
CA ASN A 238 -28.05 31.49 -4.80
C ASN A 238 -27.55 30.39 -3.85
N GLU A 239 -28.37 29.40 -3.57
CA GLU A 239 -27.99 28.25 -2.74
C GLU A 239 -26.90 27.40 -3.43
N GLN A 240 -26.96 27.22 -4.76
CA GLN A 240 -25.88 26.54 -5.49
C GLN A 240 -24.52 27.21 -5.22
N TYR A 241 -24.48 28.54 -5.21
CA TYR A 241 -23.26 29.30 -4.94
C TYR A 241 -22.76 29.07 -3.50
N ARG A 242 -23.68 29.11 -2.51
CA ARG A 242 -23.33 28.82 -1.10
C ARG A 242 -22.79 27.39 -0.92
N ILE A 243 -23.43 26.41 -1.60
CA ILE A 243 -22.99 25.00 -1.59
C ILE A 243 -21.57 24.89 -2.16
N ILE A 244 -21.30 25.52 -3.32
CA ILE A 244 -19.98 25.49 -3.96
C ILE A 244 -18.90 26.03 -3.02
N GLY A 245 -19.13 27.23 -2.46
CA GLY A 245 -18.18 27.83 -1.51
C GLY A 245 -17.93 26.93 -0.30
N LYS A 246 -18.99 26.38 0.30
CA LYS A 246 -18.86 25.48 1.44
C LYS A 246 -18.10 24.18 1.11
N VAL A 247 -18.35 23.58 -0.05
CA VAL A 247 -17.61 22.38 -0.50
C VAL A 247 -16.12 22.71 -0.67
N GLN A 248 -15.78 23.83 -1.29
CA GLN A 248 -14.38 24.25 -1.50
C GLN A 248 -13.65 24.47 -0.19
N ASP A 249 -14.29 25.20 0.76
CA ASP A 249 -13.74 25.46 2.09
C ASP A 249 -13.48 24.15 2.85
N VAL A 250 -14.48 23.28 2.91
CA VAL A 250 -14.36 22.01 3.65
C VAL A 250 -13.37 21.07 2.98
N PHE A 251 -13.30 21.02 1.66
CA PHE A 251 -12.31 20.21 0.94
C PHE A 251 -10.88 20.67 1.25
N SER A 252 -10.65 21.97 1.34
CA SER A 252 -9.35 22.52 1.77
C SER A 252 -8.94 22.03 3.17
N ILE A 253 -9.90 21.97 4.09
CA ILE A 253 -9.68 21.44 5.45
C ILE A 253 -9.40 19.93 5.41
N VAL A 254 -10.17 19.17 4.61
CA VAL A 254 -9.98 17.73 4.46
C VAL A 254 -8.61 17.40 3.86
N ASP A 255 -8.12 18.20 2.90
CA ASP A 255 -6.78 18.01 2.33
C ASP A 255 -5.66 18.24 3.36
N LYS A 256 -5.81 19.23 4.24
CA LYS A 256 -4.87 19.45 5.37
C LYS A 256 -4.91 18.28 6.36
N TYR A 257 -6.12 17.82 6.70
CA TYR A 257 -6.31 16.66 7.57
C TYR A 257 -5.63 15.40 7.01
N GLU A 258 -5.84 15.12 5.71
CA GLU A 258 -5.25 13.94 5.06
C GLU A 258 -3.72 13.97 5.07
N LYS A 259 -3.12 15.13 4.80
CA LYS A 259 -1.66 15.32 4.89
C LYS A 259 -1.14 15.08 6.31
N SER A 260 -1.84 15.62 7.32
CA SER A 260 -1.47 15.44 8.73
C SER A 260 -1.60 13.98 9.15
N GLN A 261 -2.67 13.30 8.74
CA GLN A 261 -2.89 11.88 9.03
C GLN A 261 -1.81 11.00 8.40
N GLN A 262 -1.46 11.23 7.12
CA GLN A 262 -0.38 10.50 6.45
C GLN A 262 0.98 10.74 7.13
N GLY A 263 1.23 11.95 7.62
CA GLY A 263 2.43 12.28 8.40
C GLY A 263 2.48 11.49 9.71
N LEU A 264 1.36 11.44 10.43
CA LEU A 264 1.23 10.68 11.68
C LEU A 264 1.41 9.17 11.47
N ASP A 265 0.81 8.62 10.42
CA ASP A 265 0.94 7.19 10.08
C ASP A 265 2.39 6.81 9.78
N LYS A 266 3.11 7.67 9.02
CA LYS A 266 4.55 7.49 8.76
C LYS A 266 5.37 7.56 10.04
N LEU A 267 5.08 8.54 10.90
CA LEU A 267 5.79 8.71 12.17
C LEU A 267 5.58 7.51 13.09
N ASN A 268 4.35 7.03 13.20
CA ASN A 268 4.02 5.83 13.98
C ASN A 268 4.77 4.59 13.48
N ALA A 269 4.82 4.39 12.15
CA ALA A 269 5.58 3.28 11.55
C ALA A 269 7.08 3.38 11.89
N LEU A 270 7.68 4.56 11.79
CA LEU A 270 9.09 4.79 12.13
C LEU A 270 9.39 4.60 13.63
N ILE A 271 8.46 5.01 14.51
CA ILE A 271 8.59 4.79 15.96
C ILE A 271 8.57 3.30 16.28
N PHE A 272 7.66 2.52 15.67
CA PHE A 272 7.58 1.08 15.88
C PHE A 272 8.87 0.37 15.46
N ASP A 273 9.41 0.69 14.29
CA ASP A 273 10.66 0.10 13.81
C ASP A 273 11.85 0.47 14.70
N SER A 274 11.95 1.74 15.09
CA SER A 274 13.01 2.21 15.97
C SER A 274 12.93 1.58 17.35
N LEU A 275 11.73 1.46 17.92
CA LEU A 275 11.51 0.84 19.22
C LEU A 275 11.83 -0.65 19.20
N LYS A 276 11.42 -1.36 18.14
CA LYS A 276 11.77 -2.78 17.95
C LYS A 276 13.28 -2.99 17.91
N LYS A 277 14.01 -2.16 17.16
CA LYS A 277 15.47 -2.21 17.09
C LYS A 277 16.11 -1.91 18.44
N SER A 278 15.62 -0.92 19.18
CA SER A 278 16.12 -0.54 20.51
C SER A 278 15.91 -1.68 21.51
N ILE A 279 14.72 -2.27 21.56
CA ILE A 279 14.42 -3.41 22.45
C ILE A 279 15.33 -4.60 22.13
N LEU A 280 15.56 -4.87 20.85
CA LEU A 280 16.45 -5.95 20.43
C LEU A 280 17.90 -5.66 20.84
N GLN A 281 18.35 -4.42 20.74
CA GLN A 281 19.68 -4.01 21.21
C GLN A 281 19.83 -4.17 22.73
N GLU A 282 18.85 -3.75 23.52
CA GLU A 282 18.83 -3.96 24.97
C GLU A 282 18.83 -5.46 25.33
N ALA A 283 18.15 -6.29 24.56
CA ALA A 283 18.10 -7.74 24.75
C ALA A 283 19.47 -8.40 24.59
N ILE A 284 20.19 -8.05 23.51
CA ILE A 284 21.51 -8.66 23.22
C ILE A 284 22.64 -8.06 24.04
N GLN A 285 22.42 -6.90 24.69
CA GLN A 285 23.35 -6.30 25.65
C GLN A 285 23.12 -6.79 27.11
N GLY A 286 22.13 -7.66 27.34
CA GLY A 286 21.81 -8.16 28.67
C GLY A 286 21.10 -7.14 29.58
N LYS A 287 20.45 -6.10 29.00
CA LYS A 287 19.78 -5.03 29.74
C LYS A 287 18.25 -5.19 29.79
N LEU A 288 17.68 -6.09 28.99
CA LEU A 288 16.22 -6.26 28.86
C LEU A 288 15.57 -7.00 30.05
N VAL A 289 16.31 -7.90 30.67
CA VAL A 289 15.87 -8.68 31.83
C VAL A 289 16.92 -8.61 32.93
N PRO A 290 16.52 -8.71 34.21
CA PRO A 290 17.51 -8.70 35.32
C PRO A 290 18.40 -9.95 35.27
N GLN A 291 19.62 -9.82 35.74
CA GLN A 291 20.51 -10.96 35.95
C GLN A 291 20.03 -11.74 37.19
N ILE A 292 20.05 -13.08 37.12
CA ILE A 292 19.61 -13.98 38.21
C ILE A 292 20.73 -14.98 38.49
N ALA A 293 21.40 -14.83 39.61
CA ALA A 293 22.58 -15.64 39.99
C ALA A 293 22.29 -17.14 40.02
N GLU A 294 21.08 -17.55 40.40
CA GLU A 294 20.65 -18.95 40.48
C GLU A 294 20.47 -19.63 39.12
N GLU A 295 20.52 -18.85 38.03
CA GLU A 295 20.44 -19.40 36.67
C GLU A 295 21.79 -19.90 36.15
N GLY A 296 22.87 -19.69 36.90
CA GLY A 296 24.24 -20.05 36.52
C GLY A 296 24.88 -18.98 35.63
N THR A 297 26.01 -19.31 35.05
CA THR A 297 26.80 -18.41 34.21
C THR A 297 27.00 -18.94 32.80
N ALA A 298 27.30 -18.07 31.85
CA ALA A 298 27.72 -18.50 30.51
C ALA A 298 29.03 -19.29 30.54
N GLN A 299 29.89 -19.04 31.52
CA GLN A 299 31.13 -19.81 31.70
C GLN A 299 30.83 -21.29 31.97
N GLU A 300 29.88 -21.58 32.84
CA GLU A 300 29.43 -22.96 33.12
C GLU A 300 28.80 -23.62 31.87
N LEU A 301 27.99 -22.88 31.12
CA LEU A 301 27.39 -23.37 29.88
C LEU A 301 28.48 -23.71 28.84
N LEU A 302 29.48 -22.86 28.67
CA LEU A 302 30.59 -23.08 27.73
C LEU A 302 31.47 -24.28 28.14
N GLU A 303 31.66 -24.51 29.44
CA GLU A 303 32.39 -25.69 29.92
C GLU A 303 31.59 -26.99 29.65
N GLN A 304 30.26 -26.98 29.80
CA GLN A 304 29.41 -28.11 29.41
C GLN A 304 29.51 -28.38 27.90
N ILE A 305 29.48 -27.33 27.06
CA ILE A 305 29.67 -27.43 25.60
C ILE A 305 31.03 -28.09 25.29
N ARG A 306 32.08 -27.66 25.97
CA ARG A 306 33.42 -28.19 25.78
C ARG A 306 33.51 -29.69 26.17
N GLN A 307 32.89 -30.07 27.25
CA GLN A 307 32.82 -31.48 27.69
C GLN A 307 32.05 -32.35 26.66
N GLU A 308 30.94 -31.86 26.12
CA GLU A 308 30.19 -32.59 25.10
C GLU A 308 31.00 -32.70 23.79
N LYS A 309 31.72 -31.65 23.37
CA LYS A 309 32.66 -31.72 22.24
C LYS A 309 33.74 -32.77 22.44
N GLN A 310 34.34 -32.84 23.64
CA GLN A 310 35.34 -33.86 23.95
C GLN A 310 34.78 -35.27 23.84
N LYS A 311 33.55 -35.49 24.31
CA LYS A 311 32.83 -36.75 24.18
C LYS A 311 32.58 -37.12 22.71
N LEU A 312 32.06 -36.18 21.91
CA LEU A 312 31.82 -36.40 20.48
C LEU A 312 33.11 -36.69 19.69
N VAL A 313 34.23 -36.09 20.07
CA VAL A 313 35.54 -36.41 19.47
C VAL A 313 35.99 -37.82 19.85
N LYS A 314 35.83 -38.25 21.12
CA LYS A 314 36.14 -39.62 21.57
C LYS A 314 35.27 -40.66 20.85
N GLU A 315 34.01 -40.32 20.56
CA GLU A 315 33.09 -41.19 19.83
C GLU A 315 33.33 -41.18 18.30
N GLY A 316 34.32 -40.41 17.82
CA GLY A 316 34.60 -40.25 16.38
C GLY A 316 33.56 -39.48 15.58
N LYS A 317 32.62 -38.85 16.25
CA LYS A 317 31.57 -38.04 15.64
C LYS A 317 32.00 -36.61 15.32
N LEU A 318 33.08 -36.12 15.93
CA LEU A 318 33.65 -34.79 15.73
C LEU A 318 35.17 -34.89 15.50
N LYS A 319 35.73 -34.05 14.67
CA LYS A 319 37.18 -34.00 14.41
C LYS A 319 37.91 -33.37 15.59
N LYS A 320 39.15 -33.81 15.88
CA LYS A 320 40.00 -33.21 16.95
C LYS A 320 40.18 -31.72 16.82
N SER A 321 40.16 -31.18 15.59
CA SER A 321 40.25 -29.72 15.32
C SER A 321 39.09 -28.92 15.94
N ALA A 322 37.95 -29.53 16.19
CA ALA A 322 36.82 -28.89 16.87
C ALA A 322 37.05 -28.64 18.39
N LEU A 323 38.13 -29.16 18.94
CA LEU A 323 38.58 -28.87 20.32
C LEU A 323 39.55 -27.67 20.39
N THR A 324 39.96 -27.15 19.27
CA THR A 324 40.81 -25.94 19.20
C THR A 324 39.92 -24.70 19.21
N ASP A 325 39.09 -24.59 20.26
CA ASP A 325 38.21 -23.46 20.43
C ASP A 325 38.96 -22.21 20.87
N SER A 326 38.46 -21.06 20.46
CA SER A 326 38.85 -19.80 21.05
C SER A 326 38.17 -19.63 22.42
N ALA A 327 38.87 -19.10 23.38
CA ALA A 327 38.30 -18.65 24.64
C ALA A 327 38.53 -17.13 24.76
N ILE A 328 37.41 -16.41 24.87
CA ILE A 328 37.41 -14.95 25.01
C ILE A 328 37.23 -14.60 26.49
N PHE A 329 38.07 -13.75 27.03
CA PHE A 329 38.01 -13.32 28.42
C PHE A 329 38.39 -11.85 28.57
N LYS A 330 37.97 -11.22 29.65
CA LYS A 330 38.28 -9.85 30.02
C LYS A 330 39.44 -9.89 31.00
N GLY A 331 40.54 -9.17 30.73
CA GLY A 331 41.69 -9.03 31.60
C GLY A 331 41.47 -8.01 32.72
N ASP A 332 42.41 -7.95 33.66
CA ASP A 332 42.39 -7.01 34.78
C ASP A 332 42.48 -5.54 34.35
N ASP A 333 42.96 -5.31 33.13
CA ASP A 333 43.08 -3.98 32.48
C ASP A 333 41.82 -3.57 31.72
N ASN A 334 40.72 -4.31 31.88
CA ASN A 334 39.43 -4.16 31.15
C ASN A 334 39.51 -4.39 29.64
N LYS A 335 40.59 -4.96 29.13
CA LYS A 335 40.72 -5.37 27.74
C LYS A 335 40.20 -6.78 27.52
N TYR A 336 39.78 -7.05 26.29
CA TYR A 336 39.33 -8.38 25.88
C TYR A 336 40.42 -9.10 25.11
N PHE A 337 40.68 -10.33 25.51
CA PHE A 337 41.69 -11.20 24.90
C PHE A 337 41.04 -12.47 24.37
N GLU A 338 41.51 -12.93 23.21
CA GLU A 338 41.16 -14.22 22.63
C GLU A 338 42.33 -15.17 22.73
N LYS A 339 42.14 -16.32 23.35
CA LYS A 339 43.15 -17.37 23.46
C LYS A 339 42.77 -18.55 22.56
N VAL A 340 43.67 -18.86 21.58
CA VAL A 340 43.52 -20.01 20.69
C VAL A 340 44.76 -20.91 20.87
N GLY A 341 44.59 -22.02 21.51
CA GLY A 341 45.69 -22.90 21.85
C GLY A 341 46.71 -22.22 22.79
N LYS A 342 47.92 -21.88 22.27
CA LYS A 342 48.97 -21.18 23.03
C LYS A 342 49.08 -19.69 22.69
N THR A 343 48.35 -19.22 21.71
CA THR A 343 48.38 -17.83 21.23
C THR A 343 47.31 -17.03 21.93
N GLU A 344 47.66 -15.85 22.38
CA GLU A 344 46.76 -14.87 22.98
C GLU A 344 46.84 -13.57 22.20
N GLN A 345 45.67 -12.97 21.88
CA GLN A 345 45.58 -11.74 21.07
C GLN A 345 44.60 -10.77 21.73
N ASP A 346 44.95 -9.48 21.77
CA ASP A 346 44.05 -8.40 22.15
C ASP A 346 43.00 -8.22 21.03
N ILE A 347 41.70 -8.35 21.38
CA ILE A 347 40.54 -8.20 20.49
C ILE A 347 39.60 -7.12 20.98
N THR A 348 40.04 -6.22 21.82
CA THR A 348 39.22 -5.18 22.44
C THR A 348 38.47 -4.36 21.39
N ASP A 349 39.10 -4.04 20.27
CA ASP A 349 38.50 -3.27 19.17
C ASP A 349 37.45 -4.04 18.38
N GLU A 350 37.39 -5.38 18.52
CA GLU A 350 36.36 -6.21 17.89
C GLU A 350 35.08 -6.27 18.73
N ILE A 351 35.15 -5.99 20.05
CA ILE A 351 34.01 -6.10 20.98
C ILE A 351 33.02 -4.92 20.74
N PRO A 352 31.80 -5.19 20.30
CA PRO A 352 30.90 -4.11 19.91
C PRO A 352 30.27 -3.34 21.08
N PHE A 353 30.20 -3.97 22.26
CA PHE A 353 29.63 -3.38 23.50
C PHE A 353 29.96 -4.22 24.73
N GLU A 354 29.82 -3.64 25.91
CA GLU A 354 29.94 -4.35 27.19
C GLU A 354 28.71 -5.25 27.44
N ILE A 355 28.94 -6.41 28.03
CA ILE A 355 27.92 -7.40 28.44
C ILE A 355 27.98 -7.64 29.96
N PRO A 356 26.93 -8.18 30.60
CA PRO A 356 26.95 -8.57 32.01
C PRO A 356 28.08 -9.57 32.32
N ASP A 357 28.55 -9.59 33.56
CA ASP A 357 29.65 -10.46 34.01
C ASP A 357 29.33 -11.94 33.86
N ASP A 358 28.04 -12.30 33.99
CA ASP A 358 27.56 -13.69 33.84
C ASP A 358 27.47 -14.15 32.38
N TRP A 359 27.65 -13.20 31.41
CA TRP A 359 27.68 -13.50 29.97
C TRP A 359 29.12 -13.69 29.47
N LYS A 360 29.25 -14.32 28.30
CA LYS A 360 30.56 -14.44 27.63
C LYS A 360 30.44 -14.14 26.14
N TRP A 361 31.45 -13.43 25.63
CA TRP A 361 31.65 -13.35 24.19
C TRP A 361 32.24 -14.66 23.66
N CYS A 362 31.73 -15.13 22.51
CA CYS A 362 32.23 -16.31 21.83
C CYS A 362 32.34 -16.07 20.33
N ARG A 363 33.25 -16.78 19.65
CA ARG A 363 33.13 -16.93 18.20
C ARG A 363 31.93 -17.82 17.88
N ILE A 364 31.13 -17.45 16.85
CA ILE A 364 29.93 -18.23 16.48
C ILE A 364 30.29 -19.70 16.22
N GLY A 365 31.40 -19.96 15.50
CA GLY A 365 31.89 -21.32 15.24
C GLY A 365 32.31 -22.12 16.48
N SER A 366 32.49 -21.48 17.64
CA SER A 366 32.78 -22.18 18.90
C SER A 366 31.53 -22.79 19.52
N VAL A 367 30.36 -22.27 19.26
CA VAL A 367 29.09 -22.69 19.89
C VAL A 367 28.05 -23.21 18.91
N LEU A 368 28.20 -22.95 17.63
CA LEU A 368 27.31 -23.38 16.55
C LEU A 368 28.09 -24.09 15.45
N ASN A 369 27.41 -24.88 14.64
CA ASN A 369 27.99 -25.57 13.49
C ASN A 369 27.42 -25.00 12.19
N ILE A 370 28.25 -24.49 11.28
CA ILE A 370 27.82 -23.81 10.09
C ILE A 370 28.19 -24.63 8.86
N TRP A 371 27.20 -24.94 8.03
CA TRP A 371 27.45 -25.64 6.78
C TRP A 371 26.52 -25.14 5.66
N SER A 372 26.88 -25.51 4.41
CA SER A 372 26.05 -25.29 3.23
C SER A 372 25.60 -26.63 2.62
N ALA A 373 24.54 -26.59 1.86
CA ALA A 373 24.03 -27.75 1.13
C ALA A 373 24.99 -28.22 0.03
N ARG A 374 24.84 -29.46 -0.41
CA ARG A 374 25.37 -29.92 -1.71
C ARG A 374 24.58 -29.26 -2.83
N ARG A 375 25.27 -28.96 -3.93
CA ARG A 375 24.66 -28.25 -5.07
C ARG A 375 23.59 -29.06 -5.77
N VAL A 376 22.38 -28.49 -5.85
CA VAL A 376 21.28 -28.96 -6.70
C VAL A 376 21.30 -28.15 -8.00
N HIS A 377 21.38 -28.81 -9.15
CA HIS A 377 21.39 -28.15 -10.44
C HIS A 377 19.95 -27.89 -10.94
N GLU A 378 19.77 -26.94 -11.85
CA GLU A 378 18.43 -26.61 -12.40
C GLU A 378 17.75 -27.79 -13.09
N ARG A 379 18.53 -28.70 -13.69
CA ARG A 379 18.03 -29.94 -14.30
C ARG A 379 17.36 -30.90 -13.29
N ASP A 380 17.67 -30.75 -12.01
CA ASP A 380 17.17 -31.59 -10.93
C ASP A 380 15.91 -31.00 -10.26
N TRP A 381 15.49 -29.81 -10.71
CA TRP A 381 14.29 -29.15 -10.19
C TRP A 381 13.03 -29.84 -10.70
N ARG A 382 12.01 -29.90 -9.84
CA ARG A 382 10.71 -30.53 -10.09
C ARG A 382 9.59 -29.60 -9.66
N SER A 383 8.37 -29.86 -10.14
CA SER A 383 7.14 -29.18 -9.72
C SER A 383 6.46 -29.81 -8.51
N SER A 384 6.95 -30.97 -8.06
CA SER A 384 6.46 -31.69 -6.88
C SER A 384 7.55 -32.57 -6.29
N GLY A 385 7.41 -32.97 -5.02
CA GLY A 385 8.39 -33.79 -4.31
C GLY A 385 8.82 -33.18 -2.98
N ILE A 386 10.12 -33.26 -2.65
CA ILE A 386 10.70 -32.63 -1.47
C ILE A 386 10.89 -31.13 -1.73
N PRO A 387 10.36 -30.21 -0.89
CA PRO A 387 10.52 -28.77 -1.05
C PRO A 387 11.99 -28.36 -1.15
N PHE A 388 12.30 -27.49 -2.12
CA PHE A 388 13.63 -26.93 -2.32
C PHE A 388 13.60 -25.41 -2.13
N TYR A 389 14.28 -24.93 -1.10
CA TYR A 389 14.25 -23.53 -0.69
C TYR A 389 15.49 -22.76 -1.10
N ARG A 390 15.30 -21.63 -1.75
CA ARG A 390 16.32 -20.62 -2.04
C ARG A 390 16.31 -19.53 -0.97
N ALA A 391 17.20 -18.56 -1.06
CA ALA A 391 17.20 -17.41 -0.15
C ALA A 391 15.86 -16.67 -0.11
N ARG A 392 15.12 -16.60 -1.24
CA ARG A 392 13.78 -15.99 -1.32
C ARG A 392 12.77 -16.70 -0.42
N GLU A 393 12.74 -18.02 -0.47
CA GLU A 393 11.80 -18.84 0.30
C GLU A 393 12.16 -18.78 1.79
N ILE A 394 13.45 -18.91 2.13
CA ILE A 394 13.93 -18.76 3.52
C ILE A 394 13.62 -17.36 4.08
N GLY A 395 13.80 -16.31 3.28
CA GLY A 395 13.42 -14.95 3.67
C GLY A 395 11.94 -14.80 4.00
N LYS A 396 11.05 -15.42 3.21
CA LYS A 396 9.60 -15.44 3.47
C LYS A 396 9.26 -16.23 4.72
N MET A 397 9.88 -17.40 4.93
CA MET A 397 9.70 -18.19 6.15
C MET A 397 10.18 -17.44 7.39
N ALA A 398 11.26 -16.67 7.28
CA ALA A 398 11.75 -15.83 8.38
C ALA A 398 10.76 -14.73 8.77
N ASP A 399 10.09 -14.10 7.76
CA ASP A 399 9.16 -12.99 7.97
C ASP A 399 7.74 -13.45 8.37
N TRP A 400 7.24 -14.55 7.77
CA TRP A 400 5.82 -14.95 7.87
C TRP A 400 5.59 -16.36 8.44
N GLY A 401 6.66 -17.11 8.72
CA GLY A 401 6.59 -18.48 9.23
C GLY A 401 6.18 -19.54 8.20
N HIS A 402 5.80 -19.15 6.99
CA HIS A 402 5.39 -20.05 5.90
C HIS A 402 5.75 -19.48 4.53
N VAL A 403 5.75 -20.33 3.52
CA VAL A 403 5.96 -19.96 2.13
C VAL A 403 5.22 -20.91 1.20
N ASP A 404 4.58 -20.33 0.16
CA ASP A 404 4.14 -21.12 -1.00
C ASP A 404 5.37 -21.42 -1.85
N ASN A 405 5.67 -22.70 -2.02
CA ASN A 405 6.86 -23.17 -2.72
C ASN A 405 6.52 -23.72 -4.11
N ASP A 406 7.31 -23.33 -5.10
CA ASP A 406 7.15 -23.71 -6.51
C ASP A 406 8.28 -24.64 -7.01
N LEU A 407 9.28 -24.91 -6.18
CA LEU A 407 10.42 -25.75 -6.51
C LEU A 407 10.58 -26.92 -5.56
N PHE A 408 10.84 -28.07 -6.15
CA PHE A 408 10.99 -29.35 -5.45
C PHE A 408 12.18 -30.13 -6.03
N ILE A 409 12.63 -31.16 -5.30
CA ILE A 409 13.59 -32.18 -5.79
C ILE A 409 13.00 -33.58 -5.60
N GLU A 410 13.56 -34.57 -6.30
CA GLU A 410 13.18 -35.95 -6.15
C GLU A 410 13.60 -36.53 -4.80
N GLN A 411 12.81 -37.44 -4.25
CA GLN A 411 13.10 -38.14 -3.00
C GLN A 411 14.48 -38.84 -3.04
N SER A 412 14.83 -39.48 -4.15
CA SER A 412 16.11 -40.17 -4.33
C SER A 412 17.32 -39.25 -4.19
N LEU A 413 17.23 -38.04 -4.74
CA LEU A 413 18.27 -37.02 -4.62
C LEU A 413 18.37 -36.49 -3.19
N TYR A 414 17.23 -36.28 -2.53
CA TYR A 414 17.19 -35.91 -1.13
C TYR A 414 17.84 -36.97 -0.25
N ASP A 415 17.51 -38.26 -0.43
CA ASP A 415 18.07 -39.40 0.33
C ASP A 415 19.58 -39.54 0.16
N GLU A 416 20.09 -39.23 -1.07
CA GLU A 416 21.54 -39.20 -1.31
C GLU A 416 22.20 -38.03 -0.56
N PHE A 417 21.65 -36.83 -0.67
CA PHE A 417 22.26 -35.61 -0.14
C PHE A 417 22.12 -35.50 1.38
N SER A 418 21.04 -36.03 1.96
CA SER A 418 20.80 -36.06 3.39
C SER A 418 21.83 -36.88 4.20
N LYS A 419 22.56 -37.78 3.53
CA LYS A 419 23.69 -38.52 4.15
C LYS A 419 24.81 -37.57 4.64
N SER A 420 24.89 -36.36 4.09
CA SER A 420 25.86 -35.36 4.52
C SER A 420 25.35 -34.47 5.67
N GLY A 421 24.15 -34.72 6.16
CA GLY A 421 23.45 -33.92 7.17
C GLY A 421 22.31 -33.08 6.57
N VAL A 422 21.24 -32.91 7.33
CA VAL A 422 20.08 -32.07 7.03
C VAL A 422 19.75 -31.22 8.25
N PRO A 423 19.09 -30.07 8.07
CA PRO A 423 18.65 -29.25 9.18
C PRO A 423 17.74 -30.03 10.13
N GLN A 424 17.95 -29.84 11.44
CA GLN A 424 17.17 -30.46 12.50
C GLN A 424 16.31 -29.39 13.22
N ILE A 425 15.31 -29.83 13.98
CA ILE A 425 14.52 -28.92 14.85
C ILE A 425 15.48 -28.17 15.78
N GLY A 426 15.35 -26.83 15.81
CA GLY A 426 16.20 -25.94 16.59
C GLY A 426 17.44 -25.43 15.85
N ASP A 427 17.72 -25.92 14.63
CA ASP A 427 18.69 -25.31 13.73
C ASP A 427 18.09 -24.05 13.07
N LEU A 428 18.95 -23.21 12.50
CA LEU A 428 18.51 -21.98 11.84
C LEU A 428 18.97 -21.98 10.38
N MET A 429 18.08 -21.51 9.50
CA MET A 429 18.36 -21.31 8.09
C MET A 429 18.55 -19.80 7.84
N MET A 430 19.71 -19.41 7.30
CA MET A 430 20.07 -17.99 7.10
C MET A 430 20.30 -17.66 5.63
N THR A 431 19.76 -16.54 5.19
CA THR A 431 20.04 -16.00 3.85
C THR A 431 21.45 -15.44 3.78
N ALA A 432 22.24 -15.91 2.83
CA ALA A 432 23.67 -15.56 2.66
C ALA A 432 23.94 -14.68 1.44
N VAL A 433 22.93 -14.41 0.59
CA VAL A 433 23.00 -13.56 -0.62
C VAL A 433 21.71 -12.76 -0.77
N GLY A 434 21.81 -11.54 -1.28
CA GLY A 434 20.67 -10.62 -1.44
C GLY A 434 20.33 -9.93 -0.12
N THR A 435 19.19 -10.22 0.47
CA THR A 435 18.85 -9.75 1.82
C THR A 435 19.57 -10.63 2.84
N LEU A 436 20.72 -10.17 3.33
CA LEU A 436 21.57 -10.94 4.23
C LEU A 436 20.98 -11.06 5.64
N GLY A 437 21.27 -12.19 6.31
CA GLY A 437 21.03 -12.38 7.74
C GLY A 437 19.57 -12.66 8.11
N LYS A 438 18.63 -12.75 7.17
CA LYS A 438 17.26 -13.22 7.49
C LYS A 438 17.32 -14.67 7.95
N THR A 439 16.72 -14.93 9.12
CA THR A 439 16.90 -16.19 9.84
C THR A 439 15.55 -16.86 10.15
N TYR A 440 15.40 -18.11 9.69
CA TYR A 440 14.27 -18.98 10.00
C TYR A 440 14.71 -20.07 10.98
N VAL A 441 13.95 -20.29 12.05
CA VAL A 441 14.16 -21.41 12.98
C VAL A 441 13.44 -22.65 12.45
N VAL A 442 14.12 -23.77 12.35
CA VAL A 442 13.52 -25.04 11.93
C VAL A 442 12.65 -25.58 13.06
N GLU A 443 11.34 -25.64 12.85
CA GLU A 443 10.35 -26.03 13.88
C GLU A 443 9.74 -27.41 13.64
N THR A 444 9.93 -27.98 12.46
CA THR A 444 9.33 -29.27 12.08
C THR A 444 10.37 -30.24 11.51
N ASN A 445 10.06 -31.54 11.57
CA ASN A 445 10.85 -32.60 10.92
C ASN A 445 10.42 -32.84 9.46
N ASN A 446 9.56 -32.01 8.88
CA ASN A 446 9.18 -32.15 7.48
C ASN A 446 10.43 -32.03 6.60
N PRO A 447 10.68 -32.98 5.71
CA PRO A 447 11.88 -32.96 4.89
C PRO A 447 11.83 -31.78 3.90
N PHE A 448 12.94 -31.05 3.82
CA PHE A 448 13.20 -30.04 2.80
C PHE A 448 14.70 -30.02 2.47
N TYR A 449 15.03 -29.42 1.35
CA TYR A 449 16.41 -29.15 0.96
C TYR A 449 16.56 -27.67 0.59
N TYR A 450 17.80 -27.19 0.47
CA TYR A 450 18.03 -25.76 0.26
C TYR A 450 19.19 -25.48 -0.70
N LYS A 451 19.22 -24.28 -1.25
CA LYS A 451 20.20 -23.89 -2.27
C LYS A 451 21.56 -23.55 -1.65
N ASP A 452 22.58 -24.25 -2.11
CA ASP A 452 23.98 -23.98 -1.76
C ASP A 452 24.42 -22.54 -2.06
N GLY A 453 25.33 -22.00 -1.26
CA GLY A 453 25.93 -20.68 -1.43
C GLY A 453 25.00 -19.48 -1.19
N SER A 454 23.68 -19.65 -1.30
CA SER A 454 22.71 -18.58 -1.04
C SER A 454 21.96 -18.74 0.29
N VAL A 455 21.99 -19.93 0.86
CA VAL A 455 21.44 -20.25 2.18
C VAL A 455 22.50 -21.03 2.97
N LEU A 456 22.69 -20.64 4.22
CA LEU A 456 23.53 -21.36 5.18
C LEU A 456 22.64 -22.02 6.24
N CYS A 457 23.01 -23.23 6.64
CA CYS A 457 22.45 -23.87 7.82
C CYS A 457 23.34 -23.60 9.02
N ILE A 458 22.74 -23.15 10.10
CA ILE A 458 23.38 -22.90 11.39
C ILE A 458 22.85 -23.95 12.36
N GLY A 459 23.59 -25.03 12.50
CA GLY A 459 23.25 -26.11 13.42
C GLY A 459 23.50 -25.72 14.86
N ASN A 460 22.58 -26.13 15.70
CA ASN A 460 22.56 -25.84 17.13
C ASN A 460 22.73 -27.12 17.96
N PRO A 461 23.87 -27.81 17.87
CA PRO A 461 24.07 -29.11 18.50
C PRO A 461 24.06 -29.06 20.05
N PHE A 462 24.34 -27.88 20.61
CA PHE A 462 24.42 -27.67 22.05
C PHE A 462 23.13 -27.10 22.66
N ARG A 463 22.06 -27.02 21.86
CA ARG A 463 20.71 -26.66 22.30
C ARG A 463 20.62 -25.28 22.96
N LEU A 464 21.37 -24.29 22.46
CA LEU A 464 21.12 -22.89 22.79
C LEU A 464 19.68 -22.56 22.39
N ASN A 465 19.07 -21.57 23.02
CA ASN A 465 17.72 -21.17 22.64
C ASN A 465 17.69 -20.63 21.18
N PRO A 466 17.03 -21.34 20.23
CA PRO A 466 17.10 -20.97 18.80
C PRO A 466 16.45 -19.62 18.50
N TYR A 467 15.49 -19.19 19.31
CA TYR A 467 14.86 -17.87 19.16
C TYR A 467 15.75 -16.75 19.69
N TYR A 468 16.58 -16.99 20.74
CA TYR A 468 17.62 -16.07 21.15
C TYR A 468 18.67 -15.90 20.03
N LEU A 469 19.09 -17.00 19.42
CA LEU A 469 20.00 -16.97 18.28
C LEU A 469 19.40 -16.16 17.10
N LYS A 470 18.12 -16.39 16.80
CA LYS A 470 17.39 -15.61 15.79
C LYS A 470 17.41 -14.12 16.11
N LEU A 471 17.10 -13.73 17.35
CA LEU A 471 17.14 -12.34 17.79
C LEU A 471 18.53 -11.72 17.60
N PHE A 472 19.58 -12.44 17.94
CA PHE A 472 20.94 -11.98 17.71
C PHE A 472 21.25 -11.78 16.23
N PHE A 473 20.91 -12.74 15.36
CA PHE A 473 21.15 -12.65 13.92
C PHE A 473 20.32 -11.55 13.23
N GLU A 474 19.21 -11.15 13.81
CA GLU A 474 18.38 -10.03 13.35
C GLU A 474 18.81 -8.68 13.92
N SER A 475 19.78 -8.65 14.83
CA SER A 475 20.25 -7.43 15.49
C SER A 475 21.22 -6.60 14.66
N SER A 476 21.31 -5.31 15.00
CA SER A 476 22.31 -4.42 14.43
C SER A 476 23.75 -4.83 14.79
N ALA A 477 23.96 -5.46 15.95
CA ALA A 477 25.28 -5.93 16.36
C ALA A 477 25.81 -7.05 15.47
N PHE A 478 24.96 -7.94 14.99
CA PHE A 478 25.35 -8.92 13.97
C PHE A 478 25.53 -8.26 12.60
N ALA A 479 24.58 -7.39 12.20
CA ALA A 479 24.64 -6.73 10.90
C ALA A 479 25.92 -5.88 10.74
N ASN A 480 26.33 -5.16 11.76
CA ASN A 480 27.55 -4.33 11.74
C ASN A 480 28.82 -5.16 11.52
N GLN A 481 28.88 -6.41 11.96
CA GLN A 481 30.07 -7.25 11.76
C GLN A 481 30.31 -7.59 10.29
N TYR A 482 29.26 -7.86 9.50
CA TYR A 482 29.43 -8.14 8.08
C TYR A 482 29.44 -6.88 7.20
N LEU A 483 28.85 -5.78 7.66
CA LEU A 483 28.85 -4.51 6.93
C LEU A 483 30.22 -3.85 6.97
N SER A 484 30.93 -3.91 8.10
CA SER A 484 32.29 -3.36 8.24
C SER A 484 33.32 -4.04 7.33
N GLU A 485 33.07 -5.29 6.92
CA GLU A 485 33.93 -6.04 6.00
C GLU A 485 33.57 -5.85 4.51
N SER A 486 32.50 -5.09 4.19
CA SER A 486 31.94 -4.99 2.83
C SER A 486 32.46 -3.81 2.01
N ASP A 487 33.41 -3.05 2.50
CA ASP A 487 33.94 -1.89 1.80
C ASP A 487 34.55 -2.28 0.44
N GLY A 488 33.83 -1.98 -0.64
CA GLY A 488 34.27 -2.09 -2.03
C GLY A 488 33.69 -3.21 -2.89
N THR A 489 32.77 -4.06 -2.40
CA THR A 489 32.15 -5.11 -3.23
C THR A 489 30.68 -4.80 -3.54
N THR A 490 30.29 -4.99 -4.80
CA THR A 490 28.96 -4.67 -5.33
C THR A 490 27.84 -5.55 -4.74
N VAL A 491 28.15 -6.69 -4.14
CA VAL A 491 27.21 -7.61 -3.47
C VAL A 491 27.86 -8.18 -2.21
N ALA A 492 27.36 -7.78 -1.05
CA ALA A 492 27.75 -8.39 0.22
C ALA A 492 27.30 -9.86 0.26
N THR A 493 28.19 -10.78 0.69
CA THR A 493 27.92 -12.21 0.82
C THR A 493 28.36 -12.70 2.19
N LEU A 494 27.51 -13.45 2.89
CA LEU A 494 27.88 -14.16 4.11
C LEU A 494 28.49 -15.51 3.71
N THR A 495 29.77 -15.73 4.08
CA THR A 495 30.43 -17.03 3.88
C THR A 495 30.51 -17.79 5.20
N MET A 496 30.61 -19.12 5.13
CA MET A 496 30.79 -19.96 6.31
C MET A 496 32.03 -19.53 7.12
N VAL A 497 33.12 -19.16 6.45
CA VAL A 497 34.37 -18.74 7.10
C VAL A 497 34.18 -17.46 7.90
N ARG A 498 33.52 -16.45 7.29
CA ARG A 498 33.21 -15.19 7.97
C ARG A 498 32.28 -15.42 9.16
N LEU A 499 31.16 -16.13 8.94
CA LEU A 499 30.16 -16.37 9.98
C LEU A 499 30.75 -17.10 11.19
N ASN A 500 31.68 -18.05 10.99
CA ASN A 500 32.35 -18.74 12.10
C ASN A 500 33.21 -17.79 12.95
N ARG A 501 33.74 -16.70 12.38
CA ARG A 501 34.64 -15.75 13.09
C ARG A 501 33.88 -14.65 13.83
N TYR A 502 32.62 -14.40 13.47
CA TYR A 502 31.85 -13.34 14.11
C TYR A 502 31.59 -13.63 15.58
N LEU A 503 31.47 -12.56 16.36
CA LEU A 503 31.25 -12.61 17.80
C LEU A 503 29.76 -12.72 18.10
N ILE A 504 29.43 -13.54 19.10
CA ILE A 504 28.08 -13.67 19.67
C ILE A 504 28.16 -13.55 21.20
N PRO A 505 27.30 -12.74 21.85
CA PRO A 505 27.18 -12.74 23.30
C PRO A 505 26.31 -13.92 23.72
N VAL A 506 26.81 -14.71 24.65
CA VAL A 506 26.12 -15.91 25.14
C VAL A 506 25.70 -15.69 26.59
N PRO A 507 24.38 -15.58 26.87
CA PRO A 507 23.82 -15.58 28.23
C PRO A 507 23.71 -16.99 28.82
N PRO A 508 23.47 -17.12 30.12
CA PRO A 508 23.00 -18.39 30.73
C PRO A 508 21.73 -18.90 30.02
N LEU A 509 21.58 -20.22 29.89
CA LEU A 509 20.51 -20.83 29.06
C LEU A 509 19.09 -20.41 29.48
N LYS A 510 18.84 -20.31 30.80
CA LYS A 510 17.54 -19.88 31.32
C LYS A 510 17.26 -18.41 31.00
N GLU A 511 18.27 -17.55 31.04
CA GLU A 511 18.17 -16.15 30.69
C GLU A 511 17.87 -15.97 29.19
N GLN A 512 18.46 -16.78 28.30
CA GLN A 512 18.09 -16.78 26.87
C GLN A 512 16.57 -16.95 26.70
N THR A 513 15.96 -17.85 27.48
CA THR A 513 14.52 -18.10 27.43
C THR A 513 13.71 -16.90 27.95
N ARG A 514 14.12 -16.29 29.07
CA ARG A 514 13.46 -15.09 29.61
C ARG A 514 13.53 -13.89 28.65
N ILE A 515 14.67 -13.71 27.99
CA ILE A 515 14.85 -12.67 26.96
C ILE A 515 13.82 -12.87 25.84
N VAL A 516 13.71 -14.09 25.31
CA VAL A 516 12.76 -14.43 24.23
C VAL A 516 11.32 -14.18 24.65
N GLU A 517 10.93 -14.62 25.86
CA GLU A 517 9.59 -14.43 26.40
C GLU A 517 9.27 -12.93 26.61
N LYS A 518 10.22 -12.17 27.11
CA LYS A 518 10.06 -10.71 27.29
C LYS A 518 9.86 -10.00 25.97
N ILE A 519 10.65 -10.32 24.94
CA ILE A 519 10.50 -9.74 23.60
C ILE A 519 9.13 -10.11 23.01
N LYS A 520 8.69 -11.37 23.10
CA LYS A 520 7.36 -11.80 22.64
C LYS A 520 6.25 -10.97 23.31
N THR A 521 6.35 -10.77 24.61
CA THR A 521 5.38 -9.98 25.38
C THR A 521 5.34 -8.54 24.92
N VAL A 522 6.51 -7.88 24.82
CA VAL A 522 6.59 -6.48 24.42
C VAL A 522 6.11 -6.28 22.97
N THR A 523 6.53 -7.16 22.06
CA THR A 523 6.09 -7.10 20.65
C THR A 523 4.57 -7.28 20.52
N SER A 524 3.96 -8.16 21.33
CA SER A 524 2.51 -8.35 21.36
C SER A 524 1.76 -7.10 21.86
N ILE A 525 2.34 -6.34 22.79
CA ILE A 525 1.75 -5.05 23.26
C ILE A 525 1.86 -3.99 22.17
N MET A 526 2.97 -3.94 21.46
CA MET A 526 3.21 -2.97 20.39
C MET A 526 2.32 -3.19 19.15
N SER A 527 1.83 -4.39 18.93
CA SER A 527 0.97 -4.74 17.78
C SER A 527 -0.52 -4.52 18.04
N ARG A 528 -0.90 -4.13 19.25
CA ARG A 528 -2.26 -3.71 19.65
C ARG A 528 -2.44 -2.20 19.52
#